data_6228873ae8e46fa101d1b17197e23bfd
#
_entry.id   6228873ae8e46fa101d1b17197e23bfd
#
_cell.length_a   1.000
_cell.length_b   1.000
_cell.length_c   1.000
_cell.angle_alpha   90.00
_cell.angle_beta   90.00
_cell.angle_gamma   90.00
#
_symmetry.space_group_name_H-M   'P 1'
#
loop_
_entity.id
_entity.type
_entity.pdbx_description
1 polymer ?
#
loop_
_entity_poly.entity_id
_entity_poly.type
_entity_poly.pdbx_seq_one_letter_code
_entity_poly.pdbx_strand_id
1 'polypeptide(L)'
;MRTVSNSAKKELEGRLDRPPKSARSKVRETKVVGTISPATVLVVDDDPSVLRSLKRLLSASGFHVITFGSPSELLASDTPRTNACMVVDIDLPEMTGIEMCEVLQDSGRGLPCILITGRTDARTRSLAAQSDAVAVLFKPFEEEPLLDAIARAIRSIPP
;
A
#
# COMPACT_ATOMS: atom_id res chain seq x y z
N MET A 1 37.45 -77.99 17.10
CA MET A 1 37.03 -76.92 18.00
C MET A 1 38.14 -75.89 18.08
N ARG A 2 38.06 -74.80 17.37
CA ARG A 2 39.00 -73.68 17.49
C ARG A 2 38.17 -72.39 17.67
N THR A 3 38.22 -71.83 18.84
CA THR A 3 37.64 -70.55 19.21
C THR A 3 38.42 -69.43 18.55
N VAL A 4 37.78 -68.68 17.68
CA VAL A 4 38.37 -67.52 17.05
C VAL A 4 38.16 -66.32 17.94
N SER A 5 39.28 -65.72 18.29
CA SER A 5 39.45 -64.63 19.25
C SER A 5 38.60 -63.37 18.89
N ASN A 6 37.95 -62.85 19.89
CA ASN A 6 37.01 -61.70 19.87
C ASN A 6 37.73 -60.33 19.83
N SER A 7 38.99 -60.31 19.35
CA SER A 7 39.76 -59.06 19.32
C SER A 7 39.64 -58.26 17.99
N ALA A 8 39.13 -58.87 16.94
CA ALA A 8 39.03 -58.18 15.63
C ALA A 8 37.75 -57.35 15.45
N LYS A 9 36.78 -57.47 16.39
CA LYS A 9 35.49 -56.78 16.29
C LYS A 9 35.46 -55.40 16.96
N LYS A 10 36.49 -55.09 17.75
CA LYS A 10 36.53 -53.85 18.53
C LYS A 10 37.29 -52.71 17.82
N GLU A 11 38.04 -52.99 16.79
CA GLU A 11 38.77 -51.92 16.00
C GLU A 11 38.01 -51.34 14.83
N LEU A 12 36.87 -51.93 14.45
CA LEU A 12 36.07 -51.44 13.33
C LEU A 12 34.94 -50.50 13.74
N GLU A 13 34.61 -50.42 15.03
CA GLU A 13 33.53 -49.55 15.55
C GLU A 13 33.99 -48.13 15.96
N GLY A 14 35.28 -47.83 15.87
CA GLY A 14 35.88 -46.57 16.29
C GLY A 14 36.09 -45.50 15.17
N ARG A 15 35.72 -45.78 13.92
CA ARG A 15 36.06 -44.93 12.76
C ARG A 15 34.90 -44.34 11.99
N LEU A 16 33.71 -44.47 12.46
CA LEU A 16 32.54 -43.80 11.88
C LEU A 16 32.04 -42.76 12.85
N ASP A 17 31.98 -41.53 12.39
CA ASP A 17 31.41 -40.33 12.97
C ASP A 17 32.35 -39.33 13.67
N ARG A 18 33.20 -38.75 12.85
CA ARG A 18 33.50 -37.33 13.01
C ARG A 18 33.17 -36.64 11.68
N PRO A 19 32.10 -35.84 11.63
CA PRO A 19 31.89 -34.97 10.47
C PRO A 19 33.06 -33.97 10.39
N PRO A 20 33.50 -33.61 9.20
CA PRO A 20 34.60 -32.67 9.01
C PRO A 20 34.26 -31.31 9.61
N LYS A 21 35.19 -30.78 10.41
CA LYS A 21 35.08 -29.46 11.06
C LYS A 21 35.10 -28.26 10.10
N SER A 22 34.70 -28.41 8.86
CA SER A 22 34.75 -27.30 7.88
C SER A 22 33.45 -27.13 7.10
N ALA A 23 32.32 -27.23 7.74
CA ALA A 23 31.04 -26.79 7.16
C ALA A 23 30.25 -25.96 8.14
N ARG A 24 30.91 -24.99 8.79
CA ARG A 24 30.19 -23.78 9.17
C ARG A 24 29.99 -22.96 7.92
N SER A 25 29.07 -23.39 7.07
CA SER A 25 28.38 -22.50 6.17
C SER A 25 27.91 -21.35 7.04
N LYS A 26 28.51 -20.18 6.87
CA LYS A 26 27.89 -18.91 7.24
C LYS A 26 26.59 -18.90 6.48
N VAL A 27 25.51 -19.37 7.10
CA VAL A 27 24.18 -18.96 6.71
C VAL A 27 24.26 -17.44 6.85
N ARG A 28 24.47 -16.77 5.73
CA ARG A 28 24.15 -15.35 5.65
C ARG A 28 22.69 -15.29 6.06
N GLU A 29 22.44 -14.80 7.25
CA GLU A 29 21.14 -14.24 7.56
C GLU A 29 20.91 -13.22 6.47
N THR A 30 20.21 -13.63 5.42
CA THR A 30 19.50 -12.72 4.56
C THR A 30 18.52 -12.07 5.51
N LYS A 31 18.92 -10.89 6.00
CA LYS A 31 18.01 -9.94 6.60
C LYS A 31 16.87 -9.88 5.61
N VAL A 32 15.75 -10.51 5.96
CA VAL A 32 14.51 -10.36 5.22
C VAL A 32 14.22 -8.88 5.38
N VAL A 33 14.66 -8.09 4.42
CA VAL A 33 14.16 -6.74 4.24
C VAL A 33 12.69 -6.98 3.99
N GLY A 34 11.87 -6.75 5.02
CA GLY A 34 10.44 -6.89 4.92
C GLY A 34 10.05 -6.18 3.64
N THR A 35 9.48 -6.89 2.70
CA THR A 35 8.99 -6.32 1.45
C THR A 35 7.89 -5.37 1.86
N ILE A 36 8.23 -4.09 2.01
CA ILE A 36 7.24 -3.05 2.29
C ILE A 36 6.40 -3.03 1.02
N SER A 37 5.20 -3.60 1.09
CA SER A 37 4.26 -3.53 -0.02
C SER A 37 4.02 -2.06 -0.37
N PRO A 38 4.03 -1.70 -1.66
CA PRO A 38 3.79 -0.33 -2.06
C PRO A 38 2.44 0.13 -1.51
N ALA A 39 2.39 1.38 -1.05
CA ALA A 39 1.14 1.97 -0.60
C ALA A 39 0.13 2.04 -1.74
N THR A 40 -1.13 1.84 -1.42
CA THR A 40 -2.22 1.88 -2.41
C THR A 40 -2.86 3.26 -2.45
N VAL A 41 -3.04 3.78 -3.65
CA VAL A 41 -3.80 5.02 -3.89
C VAL A 41 -5.07 4.68 -4.67
N LEU A 42 -6.22 4.95 -4.06
CA LEU A 42 -7.52 4.85 -4.70
C LEU A 42 -7.83 6.18 -5.37
N VAL A 43 -8.09 6.19 -6.66
CA VAL A 43 -8.41 7.41 -7.41
C VAL A 43 -9.86 7.35 -7.87
N VAL A 44 -10.64 8.37 -7.55
CA VAL A 44 -12.04 8.50 -7.95
C VAL A 44 -12.24 9.78 -8.74
N ASP A 45 -12.60 9.66 -10.00
CA ASP A 45 -12.90 10.78 -10.91
C ASP A 45 -13.78 10.25 -12.04
N ASP A 46 -14.77 10.99 -12.47
CA ASP A 46 -15.67 10.59 -13.56
C ASP A 46 -15.07 10.83 -14.96
N ASP A 47 -13.95 11.54 -15.04
CA ASP A 47 -13.21 11.74 -16.29
C ASP A 47 -12.17 10.61 -16.51
N PRO A 48 -12.37 9.74 -17.53
CA PRO A 48 -11.43 8.67 -17.82
C PRO A 48 -10.02 9.16 -18.18
N SER A 49 -9.88 10.39 -18.68
CA SER A 49 -8.58 10.97 -19.02
C SER A 49 -7.81 11.34 -17.77
N VAL A 50 -8.47 11.87 -16.75
CA VAL A 50 -7.90 12.16 -15.43
C VAL A 50 -7.47 10.85 -14.76
N LEU A 51 -8.33 9.84 -14.75
CA LEU A 51 -8.01 8.52 -14.19
C LEU A 51 -6.76 7.90 -14.82
N ARG A 52 -6.67 7.92 -16.16
CA ARG A 52 -5.49 7.40 -16.87
C ARG A 52 -4.21 8.16 -16.53
N SER A 53 -4.30 9.49 -16.49
CA SER A 53 -3.16 10.37 -16.22
C SER A 53 -2.65 10.16 -14.80
N LEU A 54 -3.53 10.16 -13.80
CA LEU A 54 -3.18 9.93 -12.39
C LEU A 54 -2.65 8.52 -12.16
N LYS A 55 -3.29 7.50 -12.77
CA LYS A 55 -2.80 6.14 -12.68
C LYS A 55 -1.38 6.00 -13.21
N ARG A 56 -1.09 6.59 -14.37
CA ARG A 56 0.26 6.57 -14.97
C ARG A 56 1.28 7.26 -14.06
N LEU A 57 0.97 8.46 -13.61
CA LEU A 57 1.83 9.27 -12.76
C LEU A 57 2.16 8.54 -11.46
N LEU A 58 1.13 8.13 -10.72
CA LEU A 58 1.28 7.53 -9.40
C LEU A 58 1.93 6.13 -9.48
N SER A 59 1.64 5.35 -10.52
CA SER A 59 2.33 4.06 -10.73
C SER A 59 3.81 4.26 -11.04
N ALA A 60 4.17 5.28 -11.81
CA ALA A 60 5.57 5.64 -12.06
C ALA A 60 6.29 6.10 -10.79
N SER A 61 5.56 6.68 -9.84
CA SER A 61 6.06 7.10 -8.52
C SER A 61 6.10 5.95 -7.49
N GLY A 62 5.79 4.71 -7.89
CA GLY A 62 5.94 3.52 -7.06
C GLY A 62 4.72 3.14 -6.24
N PHE A 63 3.56 3.76 -6.46
CA PHE A 63 2.31 3.39 -5.79
C PHE A 63 1.55 2.28 -6.53
N HIS A 64 0.82 1.47 -5.78
CA HIS A 64 -0.22 0.63 -6.34
C HIS A 64 -1.48 1.48 -6.53
N VAL A 65 -2.04 1.55 -7.74
CA VAL A 65 -3.13 2.47 -8.06
C VAL A 65 -4.37 1.72 -8.52
N ILE A 66 -5.49 1.98 -7.86
CA ILE A 66 -6.81 1.48 -8.22
C ILE A 66 -7.68 2.68 -8.59
N THR A 67 -8.33 2.64 -9.72
CA THR A 67 -9.15 3.74 -10.24
C THR A 67 -10.63 3.36 -10.28
N PHE A 68 -11.48 4.32 -9.96
CA PHE A 68 -12.94 4.20 -9.97
C PHE A 68 -13.55 5.36 -10.75
N GLY A 69 -14.48 5.06 -11.64
CA GLY A 69 -15.17 6.05 -12.45
C GLY A 69 -16.38 6.70 -11.75
N SER A 70 -16.78 6.16 -10.60
CA SER A 70 -17.92 6.67 -9.83
C SER A 70 -17.82 6.34 -8.35
N PRO A 71 -18.54 7.09 -7.48
CA PRO A 71 -18.71 6.75 -6.07
C PRO A 71 -19.26 5.34 -5.86
N SER A 72 -20.26 4.95 -6.64
CA SER A 72 -20.89 3.63 -6.55
C SER A 72 -19.92 2.48 -6.79
N GLU A 73 -18.99 2.63 -7.74
CA GLU A 73 -17.94 1.62 -7.98
C GLU A 73 -17.06 1.44 -6.75
N LEU A 74 -16.59 2.53 -6.15
CA LEU A 74 -15.76 2.47 -4.95
C LEU A 74 -16.52 1.85 -3.78
N LEU A 75 -17.74 2.30 -3.52
CA LEU A 75 -18.56 1.84 -2.39
C LEU A 75 -18.88 0.35 -2.49
N ALA A 76 -19.04 -0.18 -3.69
CA ALA A 76 -19.30 -1.61 -3.96
C ALA A 76 -18.04 -2.47 -3.91
N SER A 77 -16.84 -1.86 -3.93
CA SER A 77 -15.57 -2.58 -3.99
C SER A 77 -15.05 -2.93 -2.60
N ASP A 78 -14.31 -4.03 -2.51
CA ASP A 78 -13.48 -4.33 -1.34
C ASP A 78 -12.12 -3.62 -1.51
N THR A 79 -11.89 -2.62 -0.69
CA THR A 79 -10.70 -1.76 -0.76
C THR A 79 -9.78 -1.99 0.43
N PRO A 80 -8.45 -1.78 0.27
CA PRO A 80 -7.51 -1.83 1.37
C PRO A 80 -7.92 -0.88 2.50
N ARG A 81 -7.74 -1.32 3.74
CA ARG A 81 -8.05 -0.51 4.95
C ARG A 81 -6.81 0.06 5.62
N THR A 82 -5.64 -0.38 5.19
CA THR A 82 -4.34 0.02 5.73
C THR A 82 -3.36 0.29 4.60
N ASN A 83 -2.35 1.09 4.86
CA ASN A 83 -1.33 1.48 3.88
C ASN A 83 -1.93 1.99 2.57
N ALA A 84 -3.02 2.77 2.68
CA ALA A 84 -3.76 3.29 1.54
C ALA A 84 -4.29 4.69 1.80
N CYS A 85 -4.48 5.48 0.75
CA CYS A 85 -5.17 6.77 0.79
C CYS A 85 -6.05 6.94 -0.46
N MET A 86 -6.86 7.99 -0.46
CA MET A 86 -7.74 8.30 -1.58
C MET A 86 -7.39 9.64 -2.20
N VAL A 87 -7.50 9.72 -3.52
CA VAL A 87 -7.50 10.97 -4.31
C VAL A 87 -8.85 11.05 -5.00
N VAL A 88 -9.66 12.03 -4.64
CA VAL A 88 -11.09 12.06 -4.97
C VAL A 88 -11.48 13.40 -5.57
N ASP A 89 -12.10 13.38 -6.74
CA ASP A 89 -12.75 14.58 -7.29
C ASP A 89 -13.96 14.95 -6.42
N ILE A 90 -14.08 16.25 -6.08
CA ILE A 90 -15.26 16.76 -5.38
C ILE A 90 -16.49 16.69 -6.29
N ASP A 91 -16.34 17.00 -7.56
CA ASP A 91 -17.43 17.17 -8.53
C ASP A 91 -17.83 15.86 -9.22
N LEU A 92 -18.20 14.85 -8.44
CA LEU A 92 -18.68 13.59 -8.98
C LEU A 92 -20.18 13.63 -9.24
N PRO A 93 -20.69 12.88 -10.24
CA PRO A 93 -22.11 12.61 -10.36
C PRO A 93 -22.59 11.76 -9.17
N GLU A 94 -23.83 11.57 -8.94
CA GLU A 94 -24.46 10.79 -7.86
C GLU A 94 -24.32 11.46 -6.48
N MET A 95 -23.12 11.67 -5.97
CA MET A 95 -22.79 12.36 -4.72
C MET A 95 -21.43 13.05 -4.85
N THR A 96 -21.21 14.09 -4.05
CA THR A 96 -19.91 14.75 -4.02
C THR A 96 -18.83 13.84 -3.46
N GLY A 97 -17.56 14.08 -3.83
CA GLY A 97 -16.44 13.35 -3.26
C GLY A 97 -16.33 13.50 -1.75
N ILE A 98 -16.77 14.63 -1.19
CA ILE A 98 -16.81 14.88 0.26
C ILE A 98 -17.83 13.96 0.91
N GLU A 99 -19.07 13.92 0.41
CA GLU A 99 -20.13 13.04 0.92
C GLU A 99 -19.70 11.56 0.83
N MET A 100 -19.04 11.16 -0.24
CA MET A 100 -18.50 9.80 -0.36
C MET A 100 -17.48 9.48 0.74
N CYS A 101 -16.57 10.42 1.03
CA CYS A 101 -15.59 10.23 2.12
C CYS A 101 -16.28 10.11 3.48
N GLU A 102 -17.34 10.89 3.75
CA GLU A 102 -18.16 10.80 4.97
C GLU A 102 -18.83 9.42 5.08
N VAL A 103 -19.47 8.94 4.02
CA VAL A 103 -20.10 7.60 3.99
C VAL A 103 -19.09 6.49 4.29
N LEU A 104 -17.89 6.58 3.73
CA LEU A 104 -16.82 5.62 4.02
C LEU A 104 -16.37 5.71 5.48
N GLN A 105 -16.22 6.90 6.01
CA GLN A 105 -15.84 7.12 7.41
C GLN A 105 -16.88 6.52 8.36
N ASP A 106 -18.15 6.79 8.15
CA ASP A 106 -19.25 6.30 8.97
C ASP A 106 -19.40 4.77 8.93
N SER A 107 -19.04 4.17 7.80
CA SER A 107 -19.03 2.71 7.64
C SER A 107 -17.76 2.02 8.17
N GLY A 108 -16.83 2.74 8.78
CA GLY A 108 -15.55 2.21 9.25
C GLY A 108 -14.57 1.82 8.13
N ARG A 109 -14.79 2.35 6.92
CA ARG A 109 -13.95 2.15 5.72
C ARG A 109 -13.17 3.40 5.34
N GLY A 110 -13.19 4.44 6.18
CA GLY A 110 -12.51 5.70 5.91
C GLY A 110 -11.00 5.53 5.74
N LEU A 111 -10.47 6.21 4.75
CA LEU A 111 -9.03 6.35 4.48
C LEU A 111 -8.69 7.85 4.43
N PRO A 112 -7.43 8.22 4.70
CA PRO A 112 -6.99 9.59 4.47
C PRO A 112 -7.28 10.02 3.04
N CYS A 113 -7.90 11.18 2.87
CA CYS A 113 -8.40 11.67 1.59
C CYS A 113 -7.69 12.93 1.15
N ILE A 114 -7.31 12.98 -0.11
CA ILE A 114 -6.89 14.18 -0.84
C ILE A 114 -8.03 14.52 -1.80
N LEU A 115 -8.59 15.72 -1.66
CA LEU A 115 -9.63 16.19 -2.56
C LEU A 115 -9.01 16.92 -3.75
N ILE A 116 -9.54 16.68 -4.93
CA ILE A 116 -9.20 17.41 -6.14
C ILE A 116 -10.47 18.05 -6.72
N THR A 117 -10.37 19.21 -7.32
CA THR A 117 -11.50 19.88 -7.95
C THR A 117 -11.05 20.85 -9.04
N GLY A 118 -11.82 20.94 -10.11
CA GLY A 118 -11.70 21.99 -11.14
C GLY A 118 -12.44 23.28 -10.76
N ARG A 119 -13.25 23.27 -9.69
CA ARG A 119 -14.06 24.42 -9.30
C ARG A 119 -13.36 25.26 -8.24
N THR A 120 -13.45 26.57 -8.42
CA THR A 120 -12.83 27.57 -7.54
C THR A 120 -13.84 28.50 -6.89
N ASP A 121 -15.14 28.20 -7.00
CA ASP A 121 -16.20 29.00 -6.39
C ASP A 121 -16.16 28.96 -4.85
N ALA A 122 -16.74 29.97 -4.22
CA ALA A 122 -16.69 30.14 -2.77
C ALA A 122 -17.34 28.96 -2.01
N ARG A 123 -18.39 28.36 -2.59
CA ARG A 123 -19.08 27.22 -1.97
C ARG A 123 -18.18 25.98 -1.93
N THR A 124 -17.55 25.64 -3.05
CA THR A 124 -16.62 24.51 -3.13
C THR A 124 -15.43 24.71 -2.19
N ARG A 125 -14.87 25.91 -2.13
CA ARG A 125 -13.78 26.22 -1.18
C ARG A 125 -14.21 26.08 0.28
N SER A 126 -15.42 26.53 0.61
CA SER A 126 -15.95 26.42 1.98
C SER A 126 -16.18 24.96 2.37
N LEU A 127 -16.78 24.15 1.51
CA LEU A 127 -16.99 22.72 1.75
C LEU A 127 -15.66 21.98 1.91
N ALA A 128 -14.70 22.26 1.04
CA ALA A 128 -13.38 21.65 1.11
C ALA A 128 -12.64 22.03 2.40
N ALA A 129 -12.73 23.28 2.83
CA ALA A 129 -12.12 23.77 4.07
C ALA A 129 -12.74 23.18 5.35
N GLN A 130 -13.99 22.73 5.29
CA GLN A 130 -14.70 22.11 6.41
C GLN A 130 -14.55 20.59 6.43
N SER A 131 -13.98 19.99 5.38
CA SER A 131 -13.75 18.57 5.29
C SER A 131 -12.52 18.15 6.09
N ASP A 132 -12.47 16.88 6.50
CA ASP A 132 -11.30 16.26 7.15
C ASP A 132 -10.22 15.81 6.14
N ALA A 133 -10.21 16.37 4.93
CA ALA A 133 -9.24 16.03 3.92
C ALA A 133 -7.81 16.44 4.31
N VAL A 134 -6.85 15.60 4.00
CA VAL A 134 -5.42 15.87 4.24
C VAL A 134 -4.93 17.06 3.42
N ALA A 135 -5.47 17.21 2.22
CA ALA A 135 -5.21 18.34 1.33
C ALA A 135 -6.35 18.50 0.33
N VAL A 136 -6.43 19.71 -0.22
CA VAL A 136 -7.30 20.05 -1.35
C VAL A 136 -6.44 20.64 -2.44
N LEU A 137 -6.52 20.09 -3.65
CA LEU A 137 -5.77 20.54 -4.82
C LEU A 137 -6.73 21.03 -5.90
N PHE A 138 -6.45 22.17 -6.47
CA PHE A 138 -7.24 22.76 -7.53
C PHE A 138 -6.63 22.41 -8.89
N LYS A 139 -7.44 21.84 -9.80
CA LYS A 139 -7.01 21.51 -11.17
C LYS A 139 -6.83 22.79 -12.00
N PRO A 140 -5.77 22.92 -12.82
CA PRO A 140 -4.64 22.01 -12.92
C PRO A 140 -3.68 22.15 -11.76
N PHE A 141 -3.13 21.05 -11.25
CA PHE A 141 -2.12 21.03 -10.19
C PHE A 141 -0.84 20.36 -10.68
N GLU A 142 0.27 20.72 -10.06
CA GLU A 142 1.57 20.11 -10.32
C GLU A 142 1.69 18.74 -9.64
N GLU A 143 2.61 17.92 -10.13
CA GLU A 143 2.88 16.58 -9.62
C GLU A 143 3.36 16.61 -8.15
N GLU A 144 4.30 17.50 -7.82
CA GLU A 144 4.92 17.57 -6.51
C GLU A 144 3.93 17.81 -5.37
N PRO A 145 2.98 18.78 -5.43
CA PRO A 145 1.95 18.96 -4.39
C PRO A 145 1.07 17.73 -4.19
N LEU A 146 0.76 16.97 -5.24
CA LEU A 146 -0.02 15.75 -5.15
C LEU A 146 0.76 14.65 -4.44
N LEU A 147 2.02 14.42 -4.83
CA LEU A 147 2.87 13.42 -4.21
C LEU A 147 3.16 13.72 -2.74
N ASP A 148 3.38 14.99 -2.39
CA ASP A 148 3.53 15.44 -1.01
C ASP A 148 2.27 15.21 -0.17
N ALA A 149 1.09 15.48 -0.73
CA ALA A 149 -0.18 15.22 -0.07
C ALA A 149 -0.40 13.72 0.18
N ILE A 150 -0.09 12.87 -0.81
CA ILE A 150 -0.16 11.40 -0.68
C ILE A 150 0.81 10.92 0.40
N ALA A 151 2.05 11.41 0.41
CA ALA A 151 3.04 11.04 1.41
C ALA A 151 2.59 11.41 2.83
N ARG A 152 1.95 12.57 3.01
CA ARG A 152 1.34 12.99 4.30
C ARG A 152 0.17 12.08 4.68
N ALA A 153 -0.70 11.75 3.73
CA ALA A 153 -1.84 10.89 3.95
C ALA A 153 -1.42 9.49 4.43
N ILE A 154 -0.45 8.88 3.77
CA ILE A 154 0.06 7.54 4.16
C ILE A 154 0.72 7.59 5.55
N ARG A 155 1.47 8.64 5.89
CA ARG A 155 2.08 8.78 7.22
C ARG A 155 1.08 9.05 8.35
N SER A 156 -0.10 9.56 8.05
CA SER A 156 -1.14 9.83 9.05
C SER A 156 -1.88 8.58 9.52
N ILE A 157 -1.68 7.45 8.84
CA ILE A 157 -2.28 6.17 9.22
C ILE A 157 -1.47 5.58 10.37
N PRO A 158 -2.07 5.33 11.56
CA PRO A 158 -1.36 4.62 12.63
C PRO A 158 -0.98 3.21 12.18
N PRO A 159 0.14 2.68 12.69
CA PRO A 159 0.64 1.36 12.36
C PRO A 159 -0.30 0.23 12.80
#